data_73225b6eadb5289b07193af14f35b0ba
#
_entry.id   73225b6eadb5289b07193af14f35b0ba
#
_cell.length_a   1.000
_cell.length_b   1.000
_cell.length_c   1.000
_cell.angle_alpha   90.00
_cell.angle_beta   90.00
_cell.angle_gamma   90.00
#
_symmetry.space_group_name_H-M   'P 1'
#
loop_
_entity.id
_entity.type
_entity.pdbx_description
1 polymer ?
#
loop_
_entity_poly.entity_id
_entity_poly.type
_entity_poly.pdbx_seq_one_letter_code
_entity_poly.pdbx_strand_id
1 'polypeptide(L)'
;MRSFEYARPETEAEALELLAEHGGNTAVLAGGTDLMNLLKRDVVQPARVVDIKNIPSLRGIKLHDNGVLIGANTTLDELNEHALAADYRSLLDVIEGIRSTQITANGTLAGDLCQLPHCWYYRNGHGLLAMQDGESLVATGDNRYHAILGNGGPAKFVSASRFAPPAIAWDAKVRIVTQARSASEGVETIGVKEEWLPLEYFFITPKTNSQGVTVLKPGQLITHLWLPAPKETRSATYEVLQLEGLDQPQVSAAACVGIEGGIVRTAKIVLGHVAPTPWIAHEASRWLVGQKLTADIAETAGQMAVAKATPLSHNDYKVQQAQTAVKRALLKATNQLGEVL
;
A
#
# COMPACT_ATOMS: atom_id res chain seq x y z
N MET A 1 -17.45 19.47 -5.09
CA MET A 1 -17.24 18.40 -6.13
C MET A 1 -17.64 19.00 -7.47
N ARG A 2 -16.72 19.08 -8.40
CA ARG A 2 -16.97 19.55 -9.77
C ARG A 2 -17.67 18.46 -10.58
N SER A 3 -18.33 18.85 -11.68
CA SER A 3 -18.92 17.89 -12.62
C SER A 3 -17.82 17.11 -13.35
N PHE A 4 -18.07 15.84 -13.59
CA PHE A 4 -17.23 14.93 -14.36
C PHE A 4 -18.11 14.01 -15.19
N GLU A 5 -17.55 13.43 -16.25
CA GLU A 5 -18.17 12.36 -16.99
C GLU A 5 -18.03 11.03 -16.19
N TYR A 6 -19.11 10.25 -16.16
CA TYR A 6 -19.12 8.94 -15.53
C TYR A 6 -19.19 7.84 -16.58
N ALA A 7 -18.25 6.92 -16.56
CA ALA A 7 -18.19 5.78 -17.44
C ALA A 7 -18.11 4.47 -16.65
N ARG A 8 -18.76 3.42 -17.15
CA ARG A 8 -18.86 2.14 -16.48
C ARG A 8 -18.58 0.99 -17.48
N PRO A 9 -17.32 0.69 -17.74
CA PRO A 9 -16.91 -0.41 -18.62
C PRO A 9 -17.24 -1.78 -18.01
N GLU A 10 -17.42 -2.77 -18.89
CA GLU A 10 -17.66 -4.18 -18.53
C GLU A 10 -16.44 -5.06 -18.76
N THR A 11 -15.41 -4.54 -19.45
CA THR A 11 -14.17 -5.26 -19.78
C THR A 11 -12.92 -4.43 -19.45
N GLU A 12 -11.78 -5.11 -19.27
CA GLU A 12 -10.47 -4.45 -19.09
C GLU A 12 -10.12 -3.57 -20.31
N ALA A 13 -10.43 -4.03 -21.52
CA ALA A 13 -10.14 -3.30 -22.74
C ALA A 13 -10.90 -1.97 -22.83
N GLU A 14 -12.22 -1.99 -22.56
CA GLU A 14 -13.05 -0.78 -22.50
C GLU A 14 -12.55 0.18 -21.40
N ALA A 15 -12.17 -0.35 -20.22
CA ALA A 15 -11.64 0.48 -19.16
C ALA A 15 -10.35 1.19 -19.60
N LEU A 16 -9.44 0.51 -20.28
CA LEU A 16 -8.20 1.07 -20.78
C LEU A 16 -8.43 2.14 -21.86
N GLU A 17 -9.41 1.94 -22.75
CA GLU A 17 -9.80 2.96 -23.73
C GLU A 17 -10.27 4.25 -23.03
N LEU A 18 -11.20 4.12 -22.08
CA LEU A 18 -11.74 5.23 -21.33
C LEU A 18 -10.68 5.96 -20.48
N LEU A 19 -9.71 5.22 -19.94
CA LEU A 19 -8.60 5.79 -19.15
C LEU A 19 -7.56 6.50 -20.03
N ALA A 20 -7.40 6.11 -21.30
CA ALA A 20 -6.47 6.73 -22.22
C ALA A 20 -6.98 8.08 -22.80
N GLU A 21 -8.28 8.33 -22.71
CA GLU A 21 -8.91 9.56 -23.16
C GLU A 21 -8.62 10.75 -22.24
N HIS A 22 -9.02 11.94 -22.62
CA HIS A 22 -8.85 13.20 -21.86
C HIS A 22 -7.40 13.50 -21.45
N GLY A 23 -6.40 13.00 -22.20
CA GLY A 23 -4.99 13.22 -21.88
C GLY A 23 -4.58 12.65 -20.52
N GLY A 24 -5.33 11.64 -20.02
CA GLY A 24 -5.09 11.01 -18.72
C GLY A 24 -5.68 11.75 -17.52
N ASN A 25 -6.48 12.77 -17.73
CA ASN A 25 -7.24 13.42 -16.65
C ASN A 25 -8.49 12.60 -16.28
N THR A 26 -8.26 11.36 -15.90
CA THR A 26 -9.27 10.37 -15.54
C THR A 26 -8.95 9.78 -14.16
N ALA A 27 -9.98 9.35 -13.44
CA ALA A 27 -9.82 8.67 -12.15
C ALA A 27 -10.52 7.31 -12.18
N VAL A 28 -9.88 6.30 -11.59
CA VAL A 28 -10.46 4.96 -11.42
C VAL A 28 -11.30 4.92 -10.15
N LEU A 29 -12.54 4.47 -10.27
CA LEU A 29 -13.43 4.21 -9.14
C LEU A 29 -13.58 2.70 -8.95
N ALA A 30 -12.95 2.17 -7.89
CA ALA A 30 -13.21 0.84 -7.35
C ALA A 30 -14.20 0.96 -6.17
N GLY A 31 -13.81 0.65 -4.94
CA GLY A 31 -14.67 0.78 -3.76
C GLY A 31 -15.09 2.21 -3.39
N GLY A 32 -14.35 3.22 -3.86
CA GLY A 32 -14.67 4.63 -3.64
C GLY A 32 -14.40 5.16 -2.23
N THR A 33 -13.89 4.34 -1.33
CA THR A 33 -13.66 4.70 0.08
C THR A 33 -12.66 5.84 0.28
N ASP A 34 -11.75 6.06 -0.66
CA ASP A 34 -10.85 7.23 -0.68
C ASP A 34 -11.25 8.27 -1.74
N LEU A 35 -11.45 7.85 -2.99
CA LEU A 35 -11.69 8.75 -4.12
C LEU A 35 -12.88 9.70 -3.88
N MET A 36 -13.98 9.20 -3.30
CA MET A 36 -15.16 10.04 -3.04
C MET A 36 -14.87 11.20 -2.10
N ASN A 37 -14.00 11.01 -1.11
CA ASN A 37 -13.59 12.10 -0.22
C ASN A 37 -12.74 13.14 -0.94
N LEU A 38 -11.83 12.71 -1.81
CA LEU A 38 -10.99 13.59 -2.63
C LEU A 38 -11.82 14.43 -3.59
N LEU A 39 -12.82 13.82 -4.26
CA LEU A 39 -13.75 14.51 -5.16
C LEU A 39 -14.63 15.51 -4.41
N LYS A 40 -15.19 15.14 -3.24
CA LYS A 40 -16.04 16.03 -2.43
C LYS A 40 -15.30 17.27 -1.93
N ARG A 41 -14.00 17.13 -1.66
CA ARG A 41 -13.14 18.23 -1.19
C ARG A 41 -12.41 18.96 -2.32
N ASP A 42 -12.69 18.63 -3.57
CA ASP A 42 -12.05 19.17 -4.77
C ASP A 42 -10.50 19.05 -4.78
N VAL A 43 -9.95 18.06 -4.04
CA VAL A 43 -8.51 17.76 -4.03
C VAL A 43 -8.07 17.17 -5.37
N VAL A 44 -8.91 16.31 -5.96
CA VAL A 44 -8.77 15.82 -7.33
C VAL A 44 -9.99 16.23 -8.16
N GLN A 45 -9.76 16.56 -9.43
CA GLN A 45 -10.77 17.10 -10.33
C GLN A 45 -10.65 16.45 -11.70
N PRO A 46 -10.92 15.13 -11.81
CA PRO A 46 -10.83 14.42 -13.08
C PRO A 46 -11.93 14.90 -14.04
N ALA A 47 -11.64 14.89 -15.35
CA ALA A 47 -12.64 15.09 -16.37
C ALA A 47 -13.61 13.90 -16.46
N ARG A 48 -13.11 12.70 -16.16
CA ARG A 48 -13.90 11.45 -16.17
C ARG A 48 -13.57 10.57 -14.98
N VAL A 49 -14.60 9.91 -14.44
CA VAL A 49 -14.50 8.82 -13.45
C VAL A 49 -14.89 7.51 -14.14
N VAL A 50 -13.98 6.53 -14.13
CA VAL A 50 -14.17 5.21 -14.73
C VAL A 50 -14.45 4.21 -13.61
N ASP A 51 -15.68 3.74 -13.53
CA ASP A 51 -16.14 2.77 -12.52
C ASP A 51 -15.86 1.34 -12.98
N ILE A 52 -14.86 0.71 -12.38
CA ILE A 52 -14.41 -0.64 -12.75
C ILE A 52 -15.11 -1.77 -11.97
N LYS A 53 -16.06 -1.46 -11.10
CA LYS A 53 -16.69 -2.47 -10.22
C LYS A 53 -17.38 -3.63 -10.94
N ASN A 54 -17.82 -3.40 -12.17
CA ASN A 54 -18.56 -4.38 -12.96
C ASN A 54 -17.70 -5.25 -13.87
N ILE A 55 -16.38 -5.08 -13.85
CA ILE A 55 -15.48 -5.90 -14.66
C ILE A 55 -15.26 -7.24 -13.94
N PRO A 56 -15.81 -8.36 -14.44
CA PRO A 56 -15.76 -9.64 -13.72
C PRO A 56 -14.34 -10.18 -13.56
N SER A 57 -13.46 -9.96 -14.56
CA SER A 57 -12.07 -10.43 -14.53
C SER A 57 -11.24 -9.80 -13.38
N LEU A 58 -11.68 -8.67 -12.84
CA LEU A 58 -11.00 -7.99 -11.73
C LEU A 58 -11.45 -8.47 -10.35
N ARG A 59 -12.28 -9.50 -10.24
CA ARG A 59 -12.79 -10.04 -8.98
C ARG A 59 -12.31 -11.44 -8.68
N GLY A 60 -12.32 -11.76 -7.40
CA GLY A 60 -12.10 -13.10 -6.89
C GLY A 60 -10.65 -13.42 -6.58
N ILE A 61 -10.47 -14.56 -5.97
CA ILE A 61 -9.20 -15.07 -5.46
C ILE A 61 -9.04 -16.51 -5.97
N LYS A 62 -7.91 -16.81 -6.60
CA LYS A 62 -7.67 -18.15 -7.18
C LYS A 62 -6.20 -18.55 -7.09
N LEU A 63 -5.94 -19.85 -7.15
CA LEU A 63 -4.59 -20.39 -7.30
C LEU A 63 -4.04 -20.02 -8.68
N HIS A 64 -2.79 -19.59 -8.74
CA HIS A 64 -2.08 -19.21 -9.96
C HIS A 64 -0.57 -19.28 -9.74
N ASP A 65 0.16 -19.95 -10.65
CA ASP A 65 1.62 -20.00 -10.67
C ASP A 65 2.28 -20.27 -9.29
N ASN A 66 1.85 -21.34 -8.64
CA ASN A 66 2.34 -21.68 -7.29
C ASN A 66 2.18 -20.56 -6.28
N GLY A 67 1.05 -19.85 -6.34
CA GLY A 67 0.69 -18.74 -5.44
C GLY A 67 -0.80 -18.45 -5.52
N VAL A 68 -1.18 -17.28 -5.05
CA VAL A 68 -2.56 -16.80 -5.02
C VAL A 68 -2.67 -15.52 -5.84
N LEU A 69 -3.61 -15.50 -6.79
CA LEU A 69 -3.96 -14.34 -7.59
C LEU A 69 -5.23 -13.70 -7.03
N ILE A 70 -5.16 -12.42 -6.73
CA ILE A 70 -6.25 -11.62 -6.14
C ILE A 70 -6.62 -10.53 -7.14
N GLY A 71 -7.88 -10.49 -7.57
CA GLY A 71 -8.39 -9.45 -8.47
C GLY A 71 -8.43 -8.07 -7.80
N ALA A 72 -8.21 -7.02 -8.59
CA ALA A 72 -8.12 -5.63 -8.10
C ALA A 72 -9.40 -5.14 -7.39
N ASN A 73 -10.56 -5.66 -7.78
CA ASN A 73 -11.86 -5.34 -7.21
C ASN A 73 -12.30 -6.29 -6.08
N THR A 74 -11.45 -7.24 -5.68
CA THR A 74 -11.73 -8.07 -4.50
C THR A 74 -11.82 -7.17 -3.28
N THR A 75 -12.95 -7.21 -2.57
CA THR A 75 -13.16 -6.41 -1.37
C THR A 75 -12.39 -6.97 -0.18
N LEU A 76 -12.22 -6.16 0.85
CA LEU A 76 -11.51 -6.59 2.05
C LEU A 76 -12.30 -7.69 2.79
N ASP A 77 -13.64 -7.63 2.78
CA ASP A 77 -14.49 -8.69 3.35
C ASP A 77 -14.32 -10.00 2.56
N GLU A 78 -14.38 -9.95 1.22
CA GLU A 78 -14.13 -11.12 0.36
C GLU A 78 -12.74 -11.74 0.61
N LEU A 79 -11.71 -10.90 0.82
CA LEU A 79 -10.36 -11.37 1.15
C LEU A 79 -10.32 -12.01 2.54
N ASN A 80 -10.98 -11.42 3.53
CA ASN A 80 -10.98 -11.92 4.92
C ASN A 80 -11.65 -13.28 5.06
N GLU A 81 -12.68 -13.53 4.25
CA GLU A 81 -13.46 -14.76 4.32
C GLU A 81 -12.92 -15.89 3.43
N HIS A 82 -11.97 -15.58 2.55
CA HIS A 82 -11.51 -16.52 1.54
C HIS A 82 -10.47 -17.51 2.07
N ALA A 83 -10.70 -18.82 1.89
CA ALA A 83 -9.83 -19.87 2.41
C ALA A 83 -8.35 -19.76 1.93
N LEU A 84 -8.11 -19.34 0.69
CA LEU A 84 -6.75 -19.15 0.15
C LEU A 84 -6.00 -17.98 0.78
N ALA A 85 -6.69 -17.08 1.48
CA ALA A 85 -6.08 -15.95 2.18
C ALA A 85 -5.68 -16.29 3.63
N ALA A 86 -6.18 -17.39 4.19
CA ALA A 86 -6.03 -17.74 5.61
C ALA A 86 -4.57 -17.81 6.09
N ASP A 87 -3.66 -18.24 5.23
CA ASP A 87 -2.23 -18.36 5.56
C ASP A 87 -1.46 -17.02 5.46
N TYR A 88 -2.04 -16.00 4.85
CA TYR A 88 -1.43 -14.67 4.74
C TYR A 88 -1.83 -13.79 5.93
N ARG A 89 -1.53 -14.28 7.15
CA ARG A 89 -2.01 -13.69 8.40
C ARG A 89 -1.73 -12.19 8.51
N SER A 90 -0.59 -11.73 8.04
CA SER A 90 -0.25 -10.30 8.07
C SER A 90 -1.22 -9.40 7.27
N LEU A 91 -1.85 -9.92 6.20
CA LEU A 91 -2.90 -9.19 5.47
C LEU A 91 -4.21 -9.18 6.26
N LEU A 92 -4.58 -10.32 6.86
CA LEU A 92 -5.80 -10.44 7.67
C LEU A 92 -5.72 -9.56 8.92
N ASP A 93 -4.55 -9.45 9.54
CA ASP A 93 -4.31 -8.54 10.68
C ASP A 93 -4.67 -7.08 10.35
N VAL A 94 -4.39 -6.63 9.12
CA VAL A 94 -4.76 -5.29 8.66
C VAL A 94 -6.28 -5.16 8.54
N ILE A 95 -6.97 -6.18 7.98
CA ILE A 95 -8.44 -6.15 7.85
C ILE A 95 -9.09 -6.11 9.22
N GLU A 96 -8.64 -6.94 10.15
CA GLU A 96 -9.12 -6.96 11.54
C GLU A 96 -8.92 -5.62 12.25
N GLY A 97 -7.87 -4.87 11.89
CA GLY A 97 -7.61 -3.52 12.37
C GLY A 97 -8.55 -2.45 11.78
N ILE A 98 -9.27 -2.73 10.67
CA ILE A 98 -10.23 -1.82 10.05
C ILE A 98 -11.61 -2.05 10.67
N ARG A 99 -11.95 -1.27 11.68
CA ARG A 99 -13.22 -1.43 12.41
C ARG A 99 -14.38 -0.65 11.78
N SER A 100 -14.55 -0.81 10.46
CA SER A 100 -15.63 -0.18 9.70
C SER A 100 -16.13 -1.13 8.62
N THR A 101 -17.32 -1.66 8.81
CA THR A 101 -17.99 -2.53 7.84
C THR A 101 -18.21 -1.87 6.49
N GLN A 102 -18.42 -0.55 6.45
CA GLN A 102 -18.55 0.18 5.18
C GLN A 102 -17.24 0.22 4.39
N ILE A 103 -16.10 0.28 5.10
CA ILE A 103 -14.78 0.26 4.44
C ILE A 103 -14.45 -1.15 4.00
N THR A 104 -14.66 -2.17 4.84
CA THR A 104 -14.29 -3.55 4.49
C THR A 104 -15.17 -4.11 3.38
N ALA A 105 -16.47 -3.79 3.39
CA ALA A 105 -17.42 -4.24 2.37
C ALA A 105 -17.22 -3.58 0.98
N ASN A 106 -16.64 -2.38 0.90
CA ASN A 106 -16.47 -1.64 -0.36
C ASN A 106 -15.01 -1.44 -0.74
N GLY A 107 -14.14 -1.25 0.24
CA GLY A 107 -12.70 -1.08 -0.01
C GLY A 107 -12.11 -2.30 -0.68
N THR A 108 -11.21 -2.08 -1.65
CA THR A 108 -10.56 -3.15 -2.39
C THR A 108 -9.05 -3.12 -2.15
N LEU A 109 -8.41 -4.29 -2.28
CA LEU A 109 -6.97 -4.41 -2.05
C LEU A 109 -6.16 -3.49 -2.99
N ALA A 110 -6.46 -3.48 -4.29
CA ALA A 110 -5.77 -2.59 -5.22
C ALA A 110 -6.13 -1.12 -5.01
N GLY A 111 -7.35 -0.82 -4.57
CA GLY A 111 -7.77 0.52 -4.18
C GLY A 111 -6.94 1.05 -3.00
N ASP A 112 -6.64 0.21 -2.01
CA ASP A 112 -5.75 0.57 -0.91
C ASP A 112 -4.32 0.89 -1.39
N LEU A 113 -3.75 0.06 -2.28
CA LEU A 113 -2.42 0.30 -2.85
C LEU A 113 -2.32 1.63 -3.62
N CYS A 114 -3.44 2.11 -4.16
CA CYS A 114 -3.52 3.35 -4.96
C CYS A 114 -3.99 4.57 -4.16
N GLN A 115 -4.16 4.46 -2.84
CA GLN A 115 -4.57 5.59 -2.01
C GLN A 115 -3.59 6.75 -2.11
N LEU A 116 -4.14 7.96 -2.17
CA LEU A 116 -3.36 9.18 -2.07
C LEU A 116 -3.11 9.55 -0.59
N PRO A 117 -2.04 10.28 -0.29
CA PRO A 117 -1.67 10.57 1.10
C PRO A 117 -2.80 11.18 1.91
N HIS A 118 -2.92 10.75 3.17
CA HIS A 118 -3.85 11.32 4.15
C HIS A 118 -3.29 12.59 4.81
N CYS A 119 -2.18 13.12 4.32
CA CYS A 119 -1.59 14.38 4.76
C CYS A 119 -2.62 15.51 4.68
N TRP A 120 -2.87 16.19 5.78
CA TRP A 120 -3.85 17.28 5.83
C TRP A 120 -3.50 18.46 4.94
N TYR A 121 -2.23 18.78 4.71
CA TYR A 121 -1.83 19.81 3.74
C TYR A 121 -2.28 19.43 2.33
N TYR A 122 -2.00 18.18 1.92
CA TYR A 122 -2.48 17.68 0.63
C TYR A 122 -4.01 17.69 0.54
N ARG A 123 -4.69 17.17 1.57
CA ARG A 123 -6.16 17.10 1.62
C ARG A 123 -6.84 18.45 1.73
N ASN A 124 -6.09 19.51 2.04
CA ASN A 124 -6.55 20.91 2.04
C ASN A 124 -6.12 21.70 0.78
N GLY A 125 -5.59 21.03 -0.25
CA GLY A 125 -5.33 21.63 -1.55
C GLY A 125 -3.96 22.27 -1.75
N HIS A 126 -3.01 22.06 -0.84
CA HIS A 126 -1.63 22.59 -0.97
C HIS A 126 -0.72 21.76 -1.88
N GLY A 127 -1.28 20.84 -2.70
CA GLY A 127 -0.54 19.96 -3.57
C GLY A 127 0.14 18.80 -2.83
N LEU A 128 0.64 17.81 -3.60
CA LEU A 128 1.19 16.56 -3.06
C LEU A 128 2.41 16.80 -2.15
N LEU A 129 3.26 17.75 -2.53
CA LEU A 129 4.47 18.06 -1.76
C LEU A 129 4.25 19.14 -0.70
N ALA A 130 3.05 19.77 -0.66
CA ALA A 130 2.72 20.84 0.27
C ALA A 130 3.79 21.94 0.31
N MET A 131 4.16 22.45 -0.88
CA MET A 131 5.13 23.53 -1.04
C MET A 131 4.41 24.87 -1.23
N GLN A 132 4.92 25.92 -0.60
CA GLN A 132 4.50 27.31 -0.81
C GLN A 132 5.74 28.20 -0.87
N ASP A 133 5.83 29.04 -1.88
CA ASP A 133 6.96 29.98 -2.11
C ASP A 133 8.35 29.30 -2.09
N GLY A 134 8.42 28.05 -2.54
CA GLY A 134 9.66 27.24 -2.56
C GLY A 134 9.96 26.53 -1.24
N GLU A 135 9.19 26.74 -0.20
CA GLU A 135 9.37 26.12 1.12
C GLU A 135 8.34 25.04 1.43
N SER A 136 8.72 24.06 2.25
CA SER A 136 7.82 22.99 2.68
C SER A 136 6.96 23.45 3.85
N LEU A 137 5.65 23.53 3.64
CA LEU A 137 4.68 23.79 4.73
C LEU A 137 4.74 22.72 5.82
N VAL A 138 5.12 21.50 5.46
CA VAL A 138 5.23 20.38 6.42
C VAL A 138 6.45 20.57 7.32
N ALA A 139 7.58 20.99 6.77
CA ALA A 139 8.83 21.10 7.55
C ALA A 139 8.73 22.16 8.66
N THR A 140 8.03 23.26 8.41
CA THR A 140 7.88 24.39 9.32
C THR A 140 6.58 24.38 10.13
N GLY A 141 5.60 23.57 9.72
CA GLY A 141 4.27 23.51 10.35
C GLY A 141 4.07 22.26 11.21
N ASP A 142 2.79 21.88 11.37
CA ASP A 142 2.42 20.69 12.12
C ASP A 142 2.73 19.42 11.29
N ASN A 143 3.74 18.68 11.73
CA ASN A 143 4.22 17.49 11.02
C ASN A 143 4.11 16.20 11.86
N ARG A 144 3.27 16.18 12.88
CA ARG A 144 3.11 15.05 13.81
C ARG A 144 2.93 13.69 13.15
N TYR A 145 2.19 13.60 12.05
CA TYR A 145 1.87 12.32 11.37
C TYR A 145 2.70 12.08 10.08
N HIS A 146 3.70 12.92 9.84
CA HIS A 146 4.50 12.86 8.62
C HIS A 146 5.67 11.85 8.73
N ALA A 147 6.43 11.74 7.65
CA ALA A 147 7.50 10.77 7.51
C ALA A 147 8.68 11.05 8.46
N ILE A 148 9.23 9.96 9.01
CA ILE A 148 10.47 9.94 9.80
C ILE A 148 11.62 9.24 9.07
N LEU A 149 11.31 8.56 7.95
CA LEU A 149 12.26 7.85 7.10
C LEU A 149 12.04 8.29 5.63
N GLY A 150 13.08 8.26 4.81
CA GLY A 150 12.98 8.58 3.39
C GLY A 150 12.52 10.01 3.08
N ASN A 151 12.51 10.89 4.04
CA ASN A 151 11.98 12.26 4.00
C ASN A 151 13.04 13.33 3.71
N GLY A 152 14.23 12.96 3.24
CA GLY A 152 15.30 13.91 2.87
C GLY A 152 14.97 14.79 1.66
N GLY A 153 14.04 14.34 0.78
CA GLY A 153 13.55 15.11 -0.37
C GLY A 153 12.33 15.99 -0.04
N PRO A 154 11.66 16.54 -1.05
CA PRO A 154 10.49 17.40 -0.86
C PRO A 154 9.25 16.66 -0.32
N ALA A 155 9.12 15.37 -0.59
CA ALA A 155 8.01 14.57 -0.09
C ALA A 155 8.18 14.28 1.41
N LYS A 156 7.24 14.78 2.22
CA LYS A 156 7.24 14.62 3.68
C LYS A 156 6.05 13.81 4.18
N PHE A 157 5.05 13.51 3.32
CA PHE A 157 3.91 12.67 3.64
C PHE A 157 4.34 11.21 3.89
N VAL A 158 3.43 10.41 4.40
CA VAL A 158 3.61 8.96 4.52
C VAL A 158 2.75 8.24 3.48
N SER A 159 3.21 7.08 3.01
CA SER A 159 2.38 6.17 2.20
C SER A 159 1.10 5.84 2.96
N ALA A 160 -0.04 5.96 2.31
CA ALA A 160 -1.34 5.77 2.93
C ALA A 160 -1.80 4.30 2.95
N SER A 161 -1.20 3.45 2.11
CA SER A 161 -1.60 2.05 2.03
C SER A 161 -1.29 1.28 3.30
N ARG A 162 -2.30 0.63 3.86
CA ARG A 162 -2.17 -0.29 5.01
C ARG A 162 -1.73 -1.68 4.54
N PHE A 163 -2.09 -2.07 3.31
CA PHE A 163 -1.79 -3.39 2.75
C PHE A 163 -0.44 -3.47 2.04
N ALA A 164 0.16 -2.36 1.64
CA ALA A 164 1.45 -2.37 0.97
C ALA A 164 2.57 -3.00 1.84
N PRO A 165 2.72 -2.67 3.13
CA PRO A 165 3.74 -3.29 3.96
C PRO A 165 3.63 -4.81 4.04
N PRO A 166 2.49 -5.44 4.40
CA PRO A 166 2.38 -6.90 4.43
C PRO A 166 2.50 -7.54 3.05
N ALA A 167 1.95 -6.95 2.00
CA ALA A 167 2.07 -7.51 0.66
C ALA A 167 3.52 -7.49 0.14
N ILE A 168 4.27 -6.42 0.41
CA ILE A 168 5.72 -6.35 0.11
C ILE A 168 6.50 -7.36 0.96
N ALA A 169 6.14 -7.55 2.23
CA ALA A 169 6.78 -8.54 3.07
C ALA A 169 6.60 -9.98 2.52
N TRP A 170 5.50 -10.24 1.82
CA TRP A 170 5.22 -11.48 1.09
C TRP A 170 5.82 -11.54 -0.32
N ASP A 171 6.64 -10.58 -0.75
CA ASP A 171 7.17 -10.51 -2.12
C ASP A 171 6.08 -10.47 -3.21
N ALA A 172 4.98 -9.80 -2.92
CA ALA A 172 3.86 -9.65 -3.84
C ALA A 172 4.28 -8.99 -5.17
N LYS A 173 3.52 -9.31 -6.25
CA LYS A 173 3.64 -8.64 -7.55
C LYS A 173 2.30 -8.07 -7.94
N VAL A 174 2.30 -6.94 -8.62
CA VAL A 174 1.11 -6.36 -9.25
C VAL A 174 1.13 -6.55 -10.76
N ARG A 175 -0.02 -6.88 -11.34
CA ARG A 175 -0.23 -6.87 -12.78
C ARG A 175 -0.75 -5.50 -13.20
N ILE A 176 0.06 -4.80 -13.99
CA ILE A 176 -0.28 -3.51 -14.59
C ILE A 176 -0.60 -3.74 -16.06
N VAL A 177 -1.72 -3.24 -16.52
CA VAL A 177 -2.11 -3.31 -17.92
C VAL A 177 -2.22 -1.92 -18.53
N THR A 178 -1.91 -1.85 -19.83
CA THR A 178 -2.03 -0.64 -20.64
C THR A 178 -2.54 -0.99 -22.03
N GLN A 179 -3.22 -0.05 -22.68
CA GLN A 179 -3.63 -0.22 -24.07
C GLN A 179 -2.39 -0.30 -24.96
N ALA A 180 -2.31 -1.33 -25.78
CA ALA A 180 -1.30 -1.47 -26.83
C ALA A 180 -1.97 -1.22 -28.19
N ARG A 181 -1.38 -0.33 -28.99
CA ARG A 181 -1.77 -0.13 -30.40
C ARG A 181 -0.68 -0.72 -31.27
N SER A 182 -1.02 -1.65 -32.13
CA SER A 182 -0.12 -2.14 -33.16
C SER A 182 -0.76 -1.90 -34.53
N ALA A 183 0.04 -1.41 -35.48
CA ALA A 183 -0.36 -1.28 -36.88
C ALA A 183 0.41 -2.34 -37.68
N SER A 184 -0.30 -3.28 -38.30
CA SER A 184 0.24 -4.27 -39.20
C SER A 184 -0.60 -4.25 -40.48
N GLU A 185 0.06 -4.12 -41.64
CA GLU A 185 -0.58 -4.10 -42.97
C GLU A 185 -1.76 -3.10 -43.14
N GLY A 186 -1.68 -1.94 -42.46
CA GLY A 186 -2.72 -0.91 -42.55
C GLY A 186 -3.96 -1.15 -41.66
N VAL A 187 -3.96 -2.22 -40.87
CA VAL A 187 -5.01 -2.51 -39.89
C VAL A 187 -4.47 -2.14 -38.47
N GLU A 188 -5.14 -1.21 -37.84
CA GLU A 188 -4.87 -0.84 -36.43
C GLU A 188 -5.54 -1.85 -35.52
N THR A 189 -4.74 -2.62 -34.76
CA THR A 189 -5.25 -3.52 -33.73
C THR A 189 -4.99 -2.95 -32.35
N ILE A 190 -6.04 -2.93 -31.54
CA ILE A 190 -5.98 -2.51 -30.14
C ILE A 190 -5.89 -3.79 -29.29
N GLY A 191 -4.79 -3.92 -28.56
CA GLY A 191 -4.57 -5.03 -27.64
C GLY A 191 -4.29 -4.54 -26.23
N VAL A 192 -4.02 -5.46 -25.32
CA VAL A 192 -3.62 -5.18 -23.94
C VAL A 192 -2.16 -5.63 -23.79
N LYS A 193 -1.30 -4.69 -23.35
CA LYS A 193 0.05 -5.00 -22.89
C LYS A 193 0.01 -5.14 -21.38
N GLU A 194 0.60 -6.20 -20.85
CA GLU A 194 0.71 -6.43 -19.42
C GLU A 194 2.16 -6.42 -18.94
N GLU A 195 2.31 -6.03 -17.69
CA GLU A 195 3.58 -6.04 -16.97
C GLU A 195 3.34 -6.54 -15.55
N TRP A 196 4.21 -7.46 -15.09
CA TRP A 196 4.26 -7.91 -13.71
C TRP A 196 5.40 -7.22 -12.99
N LEU A 197 5.06 -6.39 -12.01
CA LEU A 197 6.03 -5.61 -11.24
C LEU A 197 6.06 -6.10 -9.79
N PRO A 198 7.25 -6.39 -9.20
CA PRO A 198 7.34 -6.58 -7.76
C PRO A 198 6.80 -5.35 -7.03
N LEU A 199 5.93 -5.56 -6.04
CA LEU A 199 5.20 -4.46 -5.38
C LEU A 199 6.11 -3.45 -4.70
N GLU A 200 7.30 -3.84 -4.30
CA GLU A 200 8.30 -2.93 -3.71
C GLU A 200 8.74 -1.81 -4.66
N TYR A 201 8.63 -2.02 -5.98
CA TYR A 201 8.96 -1.00 -7.00
C TYR A 201 7.74 -0.22 -7.50
N PHE A 202 6.56 -0.52 -6.96
CA PHE A 202 5.32 0.15 -7.37
C PHE A 202 5.21 1.58 -6.83
N PHE A 203 5.70 1.81 -5.63
CA PHE A 203 5.61 3.12 -4.96
C PHE A 203 6.82 3.99 -5.30
N ILE A 204 6.59 5.30 -5.45
CA ILE A 204 7.65 6.27 -5.70
C ILE A 204 7.63 7.41 -4.68
N THR A 205 8.80 7.97 -4.41
CA THR A 205 8.93 9.22 -3.65
C THR A 205 8.98 10.37 -4.66
N PRO A 206 7.89 11.16 -4.82
CA PRO A 206 7.83 12.18 -5.85
C PRO A 206 8.77 13.35 -5.56
N LYS A 207 9.33 13.92 -6.63
CA LYS A 207 10.13 15.15 -6.61
C LYS A 207 9.33 16.38 -7.05
N THR A 208 8.17 16.15 -7.72
CA THR A 208 7.23 17.19 -8.18
C THR A 208 5.81 16.78 -7.88
N ASN A 209 4.89 17.73 -7.81
CA ASN A 209 3.47 17.45 -7.57
C ASN A 209 2.81 16.58 -8.67
N SER A 210 3.36 16.60 -9.89
CA SER A 210 2.81 15.89 -11.05
C SER A 210 3.23 14.42 -11.14
N GLN A 211 4.21 13.96 -10.35
CA GLN A 211 4.71 12.58 -10.44
C GLN A 211 3.78 11.54 -9.81
N GLY A 212 2.89 11.95 -8.91
CA GLY A 212 2.07 11.02 -8.14
C GLY A 212 2.86 10.26 -7.08
N VAL A 213 2.28 9.17 -6.56
CA VAL A 213 2.85 8.35 -5.48
C VAL A 213 3.17 6.92 -5.92
N THR A 214 2.83 6.57 -7.15
CA THR A 214 3.04 5.25 -7.75
C THR A 214 3.65 5.39 -9.15
N VAL A 215 4.15 4.28 -9.70
CA VAL A 215 4.70 4.23 -11.07
C VAL A 215 3.63 4.26 -12.15
N LEU A 216 2.35 4.17 -11.80
CA LEU A 216 1.24 4.17 -12.76
C LEU A 216 1.24 5.44 -13.61
N LYS A 217 1.14 5.25 -14.91
CA LYS A 217 0.99 6.32 -15.89
C LYS A 217 -0.49 6.50 -16.25
N PRO A 218 -0.87 7.65 -16.79
CA PRO A 218 -2.19 7.82 -17.39
C PRO A 218 -2.52 6.69 -18.37
N GLY A 219 -3.72 6.15 -18.34
CA GLY A 219 -4.14 5.03 -19.17
C GLY A 219 -3.69 3.64 -18.71
N GLN A 220 -3.06 3.52 -17.53
CA GLN A 220 -2.70 2.25 -16.92
C GLN A 220 -3.68 1.85 -15.81
N LEU A 221 -3.83 0.55 -15.60
CA LEU A 221 -4.69 -0.03 -14.57
C LEU A 221 -3.99 -1.19 -13.86
N ILE A 222 -4.08 -1.25 -12.53
CA ILE A 222 -3.80 -2.47 -11.78
C ILE A 222 -5.01 -3.40 -11.93
N THR A 223 -4.76 -4.65 -12.29
CA THR A 223 -5.82 -5.66 -12.45
C THR A 223 -5.75 -6.76 -11.41
N HIS A 224 -4.56 -7.13 -10.97
CA HIS A 224 -4.36 -8.23 -10.03
C HIS A 224 -3.16 -7.98 -9.11
N LEU A 225 -3.23 -8.59 -7.92
CA LEU A 225 -2.10 -8.82 -7.04
C LEU A 225 -1.81 -10.32 -7.01
N TRP A 226 -0.55 -10.71 -7.14
CA TRP A 226 -0.11 -12.08 -6.96
C TRP A 226 0.75 -12.19 -5.69
N LEU A 227 0.48 -13.20 -4.88
CA LEU A 227 1.22 -13.56 -3.68
C LEU A 227 1.84 -14.94 -3.87
N PRO A 228 3.13 -15.16 -3.54
CA PRO A 228 3.73 -16.48 -3.59
C PRO A 228 3.09 -17.42 -2.56
N ALA A 229 3.15 -18.74 -2.80
CA ALA A 229 2.67 -19.71 -1.82
C ALA A 229 3.31 -19.50 -0.45
N PRO A 230 2.54 -19.59 0.64
CA PRO A 230 3.00 -19.23 1.97
C PRO A 230 4.10 -20.16 2.52
N LYS A 231 4.18 -21.41 2.04
CA LYS A 231 5.13 -22.43 2.53
C LYS A 231 5.07 -22.50 4.06
N GLU A 232 6.24 -22.47 4.72
CA GLU A 232 6.35 -22.45 6.18
C GLU A 232 6.59 -21.03 6.74
N THR A 233 6.27 -20.00 5.95
CA THR A 233 6.44 -18.60 6.35
C THR A 233 5.34 -18.20 7.34
N ARG A 234 5.74 -17.69 8.49
CA ARG A 234 4.84 -17.05 9.46
C ARG A 234 4.83 -15.58 9.23
N SER A 235 3.67 -14.94 9.37
CA SER A 235 3.56 -13.52 9.15
C SER A 235 2.62 -12.86 10.13
N ALA A 236 2.86 -11.59 10.43
CA ALA A 236 1.94 -10.74 11.16
C ALA A 236 2.14 -9.27 10.80
N THR A 237 1.09 -8.48 11.00
CA THR A 237 1.15 -7.02 11.02
C THR A 237 0.78 -6.51 12.40
N TYR A 238 1.49 -5.49 12.84
CA TYR A 238 1.16 -4.72 14.03
C TYR A 238 1.01 -3.25 13.67
N GLU A 239 -0.13 -2.67 14.00
CA GLU A 239 -0.45 -1.26 13.74
C GLU A 239 -0.57 -0.49 15.06
N VAL A 240 0.00 0.70 15.09
CA VAL A 240 -0.13 1.65 16.19
C VAL A 240 -1.17 2.68 15.79
N LEU A 241 -2.33 2.63 16.43
CA LEU A 241 -3.46 3.54 16.23
C LEU A 241 -3.56 4.52 17.40
N GLN A 242 -4.01 5.73 17.16
CA GLN A 242 -4.30 6.70 18.22
C GLN A 242 -5.69 6.45 18.80
N LEU A 243 -6.65 6.16 17.94
CA LEU A 243 -8.02 5.84 18.31
C LEU A 243 -8.43 4.53 17.66
N GLU A 244 -9.28 3.77 18.33
CA GLU A 244 -9.93 2.62 17.72
C GLU A 244 -11.06 3.09 16.80
N GLY A 245 -11.15 2.50 15.60
CA GLY A 245 -12.22 2.81 14.65
C GLY A 245 -11.70 3.15 13.26
N LEU A 246 -12.02 4.34 12.75
CA LEU A 246 -11.68 4.78 11.40
C LEU A 246 -10.30 5.45 11.28
N ASP A 247 -9.49 5.37 12.32
CA ASP A 247 -8.20 6.04 12.35
C ASP A 247 -7.18 5.36 11.43
N GLN A 248 -6.30 6.16 10.84
CA GLN A 248 -5.16 5.65 10.08
C GLN A 248 -4.02 5.34 11.05
N PRO A 249 -3.26 4.26 10.84
CA PRO A 249 -2.11 3.97 11.67
C PRO A 249 -1.10 5.12 11.67
N GLN A 250 -0.59 5.45 12.85
CA GLN A 250 0.57 6.33 12.96
C GLN A 250 1.82 5.65 12.46
N VAL A 251 1.92 4.36 12.73
CA VAL A 251 2.99 3.46 12.30
C VAL A 251 2.41 2.07 12.13
N SER A 252 2.88 1.33 11.16
CA SER A 252 2.65 -0.11 11.05
C SER A 252 3.95 -0.84 10.75
N ALA A 253 4.02 -2.10 11.14
CA ALA A 253 5.10 -3.00 10.75
C ALA A 253 4.52 -4.35 10.36
N ALA A 254 4.94 -4.86 9.21
CA ALA A 254 4.65 -6.21 8.76
C ALA A 254 5.94 -7.03 8.78
N ALA A 255 5.85 -8.26 9.27
CA ALA A 255 6.94 -9.21 9.31
C ALA A 255 6.54 -10.54 8.68
N CYS A 256 7.37 -11.05 7.77
CA CYS A 256 7.32 -12.41 7.27
C CYS A 256 8.62 -13.11 7.68
N VAL A 257 8.51 -14.24 8.37
CA VAL A 257 9.66 -15.00 8.88
C VAL A 257 9.51 -16.50 8.61
N GLY A 258 10.54 -17.12 8.05
CA GLY A 258 10.68 -18.57 7.95
C GLY A 258 11.56 -19.05 9.11
N ILE A 259 11.06 -20.00 9.90
CA ILE A 259 11.76 -20.52 11.09
C ILE A 259 11.89 -22.03 10.98
N GLU A 260 13.11 -22.52 11.15
CA GLU A 260 13.44 -23.94 11.18
C GLU A 260 14.32 -24.24 12.41
N GLY A 261 13.92 -25.24 13.21
CA GLY A 261 14.62 -25.57 14.44
C GLY A 261 14.73 -24.42 15.45
N GLY A 262 13.77 -23.48 15.44
CA GLY A 262 13.77 -22.31 16.32
C GLY A 262 14.68 -21.16 15.85
N ILE A 263 15.34 -21.31 14.70
CA ILE A 263 16.25 -20.34 14.11
C ILE A 263 15.59 -19.69 12.89
N VAL A 264 15.69 -18.38 12.77
CA VAL A 264 15.21 -17.61 11.61
C VAL A 264 16.05 -17.96 10.39
N ARG A 265 15.43 -18.47 9.32
CA ARG A 265 16.07 -18.78 8.04
C ARG A 265 15.83 -17.70 6.99
N THR A 266 14.66 -17.12 7.03
CA THR A 266 14.31 -15.98 6.17
C THR A 266 13.56 -14.93 6.99
N ALA A 267 13.76 -13.65 6.67
CA ALA A 267 13.02 -12.56 7.30
C ALA A 267 12.85 -11.41 6.31
N LYS A 268 11.67 -10.83 6.26
CA LYS A 268 11.40 -9.56 5.58
C LYS A 268 10.51 -8.70 6.48
N ILE A 269 11.01 -7.52 6.83
CA ILE A 269 10.32 -6.53 7.67
C ILE A 269 10.05 -5.31 6.82
N VAL A 270 8.80 -4.87 6.81
CA VAL A 270 8.37 -3.67 6.06
C VAL A 270 7.52 -2.79 6.98
N LEU A 271 7.91 -1.52 7.10
CA LEU A 271 7.16 -0.55 7.87
C LEU A 271 6.25 0.27 6.95
N GLY A 272 5.07 0.59 7.46
CA GLY A 272 4.10 1.51 6.86
C GLY A 272 3.94 2.78 7.66
N HIS A 273 3.45 3.84 7.02
CA HIS A 273 3.14 5.13 7.64
C HIS A 273 4.34 5.86 8.28
N VAL A 274 5.56 5.52 7.87
CA VAL A 274 6.82 6.11 8.36
C VAL A 274 7.63 6.81 7.29
N ALA A 275 7.35 6.56 6.01
CA ALA A 275 8.06 7.10 4.85
C ALA A 275 7.09 7.39 3.70
N PRO A 276 7.49 8.18 2.68
CA PRO A 276 6.66 8.42 1.48
C PRO A 276 6.30 7.16 0.70
N THR A 277 7.12 6.11 0.82
CA THR A 277 6.86 4.76 0.30
C THR A 277 6.92 3.76 1.45
N PRO A 278 6.36 2.54 1.34
CA PRO A 278 6.60 1.49 2.31
C PRO A 278 8.10 1.29 2.52
N TRP A 279 8.55 1.20 3.78
CA TRP A 279 9.96 1.16 4.14
C TRP A 279 10.42 -0.25 4.43
N ILE A 280 11.27 -0.81 3.55
CA ILE A 280 11.84 -2.14 3.75
C ILE A 280 13.05 -2.03 4.66
N ALA A 281 13.01 -2.66 5.83
CA ALA A 281 14.08 -2.68 6.81
C ALA A 281 15.14 -3.74 6.45
N HIS A 282 15.85 -3.54 5.34
CA HIS A 282 16.80 -4.53 4.79
C HIS A 282 17.89 -4.97 5.77
N GLU A 283 18.44 -4.05 6.56
CA GLU A 283 19.51 -4.34 7.52
C GLU A 283 18.99 -5.20 8.66
N ALA A 284 17.86 -4.83 9.25
CA ALA A 284 17.19 -5.59 10.30
C ALA A 284 16.77 -6.99 9.81
N SER A 285 16.22 -7.08 8.60
CA SER A 285 15.79 -8.35 7.99
C SER A 285 16.98 -9.31 7.80
N ARG A 286 18.10 -8.80 7.27
CA ARG A 286 19.31 -9.63 7.09
C ARG A 286 19.94 -10.05 8.41
N TRP A 287 19.96 -9.15 9.39
CA TRP A 287 20.56 -9.42 10.71
C TRP A 287 19.78 -10.49 11.48
N LEU A 288 18.46 -10.58 11.31
CA LEU A 288 17.63 -11.60 11.96
C LEU A 288 17.94 -13.02 11.49
N VAL A 289 18.45 -13.21 10.28
CA VAL A 289 18.76 -14.54 9.76
C VAL A 289 19.89 -15.18 10.59
N GLY A 290 19.66 -16.39 11.07
CA GLY A 290 20.56 -17.11 11.95
C GLY A 290 20.32 -16.87 13.45
N GLN A 291 19.44 -15.93 13.82
CA GLN A 291 19.09 -15.64 15.21
C GLN A 291 18.00 -16.60 15.72
N LYS A 292 18.01 -16.87 17.01
CA LYS A 292 16.84 -17.43 17.71
C LYS A 292 15.93 -16.25 18.11
N LEU A 293 14.72 -16.20 17.57
CA LEU A 293 13.83 -15.09 17.82
C LEU A 293 13.35 -15.09 19.29
N THR A 294 13.80 -14.09 20.05
CA THR A 294 13.38 -13.77 21.43
C THR A 294 12.90 -12.35 21.48
N ALA A 295 12.33 -11.91 22.61
CA ALA A 295 11.89 -10.53 22.82
C ALA A 295 13.02 -9.52 22.63
N ASP A 296 14.24 -9.83 23.12
CA ASP A 296 15.42 -8.95 23.00
C ASP A 296 15.92 -8.85 21.55
N ILE A 297 15.93 -10.00 20.83
CA ILE A 297 16.29 -10.05 19.41
C ILE A 297 15.26 -9.26 18.58
N ALA A 298 13.96 -9.40 18.88
CA ALA A 298 12.92 -8.63 18.21
C ALA A 298 13.02 -7.11 18.49
N GLU A 299 13.42 -6.73 19.71
CA GLU A 299 13.67 -5.33 20.08
C GLU A 299 14.87 -4.74 19.33
N THR A 300 15.98 -5.49 19.28
CA THR A 300 17.17 -5.10 18.52
C THR A 300 16.85 -4.93 17.03
N ALA A 301 16.06 -5.82 16.44
CA ALA A 301 15.60 -5.70 15.06
C ALA A 301 14.75 -4.43 14.86
N GLY A 302 13.90 -4.06 15.83
CA GLY A 302 13.14 -2.83 15.83
C GLY A 302 14.03 -1.59 15.83
N GLN A 303 15.05 -1.55 16.67
CA GLN A 303 16.03 -0.46 16.72
C GLN A 303 16.78 -0.31 15.38
N MET A 304 17.24 -1.42 14.82
CA MET A 304 17.92 -1.43 13.52
C MET A 304 17.02 -0.95 12.38
N ALA A 305 15.72 -1.31 12.40
CA ALA A 305 14.76 -0.95 11.34
C ALA A 305 14.58 0.56 11.18
N VAL A 306 14.79 1.34 12.25
CA VAL A 306 14.65 2.79 12.27
C VAL A 306 15.97 3.54 12.47
N ALA A 307 17.11 2.87 12.42
CA ALA A 307 18.43 3.49 12.69
C ALA A 307 18.73 4.70 11.78
N LYS A 308 18.07 4.79 10.61
CA LYS A 308 18.20 5.91 9.67
C LYS A 308 17.07 6.93 9.78
N ALA A 309 16.30 6.91 10.87
CA ALA A 309 15.21 7.86 11.05
C ALA A 309 15.74 9.30 11.19
N THR A 310 15.09 10.21 10.50
CA THR A 310 15.32 11.65 10.54
C THR A 310 13.99 12.35 10.83
N PRO A 311 13.51 12.33 12.09
CA PRO A 311 12.25 12.94 12.45
C PRO A 311 12.25 14.45 12.17
N LEU A 312 11.07 15.00 11.97
CA LEU A 312 10.81 16.43 11.89
C LEU A 312 10.57 16.98 13.30
N SER A 313 10.16 18.25 13.40
CA SER A 313 10.05 18.96 14.69
C SER A 313 9.03 18.36 15.68
N HIS A 314 8.00 17.64 15.21
CA HIS A 314 6.89 17.18 16.06
C HIS A 314 6.60 15.68 15.97
N ASN A 315 7.47 14.87 15.32
CA ASN A 315 7.19 13.46 15.07
C ASN A 315 8.29 12.48 15.51
N ASP A 316 9.17 12.89 16.41
CA ASP A 316 10.23 12.05 16.99
C ASP A 316 9.68 10.84 17.75
N TYR A 317 8.53 10.98 18.41
CA TYR A 317 7.83 9.89 19.10
C TYR A 317 7.52 8.69 18.18
N LYS A 318 7.36 8.91 16.87
CA LYS A 318 7.11 7.83 15.90
C LYS A 318 8.30 6.88 15.79
N VAL A 319 9.52 7.30 16.13
CA VAL A 319 10.70 6.43 16.11
C VAL A 319 10.51 5.29 17.11
N GLN A 320 10.12 5.61 18.35
CA GLN A 320 9.87 4.61 19.39
C GLN A 320 8.66 3.73 19.04
N GLN A 321 7.61 4.33 18.46
CA GLN A 321 6.45 3.56 18.00
C GLN A 321 6.83 2.56 16.91
N ALA A 322 7.69 2.96 15.97
CA ALA A 322 8.15 2.10 14.87
C ALA A 322 9.01 0.94 15.36
N GLN A 323 9.93 1.19 16.32
CA GLN A 323 10.70 0.14 16.99
C GLN A 323 9.78 -0.89 17.65
N THR A 324 8.80 -0.40 18.41
CA THR A 324 7.83 -1.22 19.13
C THR A 324 6.93 -2.01 18.15
N ALA A 325 6.50 -1.38 17.05
CA ALA A 325 5.69 -2.05 16.03
C ALA A 325 6.44 -3.22 15.38
N VAL A 326 7.72 -3.06 15.05
CA VAL A 326 8.57 -4.14 14.52
C VAL A 326 8.72 -5.27 15.54
N LYS A 327 9.06 -4.96 16.79
CA LYS A 327 9.16 -5.94 17.89
C LYS A 327 7.86 -6.76 17.98
N ARG A 328 6.72 -6.08 18.05
CA ARG A 328 5.41 -6.70 18.22
C ARG A 328 4.98 -7.51 17.00
N ALA A 329 5.26 -7.04 15.78
CA ALA A 329 4.98 -7.80 14.56
C ALA A 329 5.78 -9.12 14.52
N LEU A 330 7.05 -9.10 14.88
CA LEU A 330 7.89 -10.30 14.96
C LEU A 330 7.40 -11.29 16.02
N LEU A 331 7.08 -10.82 17.23
CA LEU A 331 6.55 -11.66 18.31
C LEU A 331 5.15 -12.19 17.98
N LYS A 332 4.30 -11.40 17.34
CA LYS A 332 2.97 -11.82 16.89
C LYS A 332 3.09 -12.93 15.82
N ALA A 333 3.97 -12.76 14.84
CA ALA A 333 4.20 -13.76 13.80
C ALA A 333 4.65 -15.12 14.37
N THR A 334 5.24 -15.14 15.55
CA THR A 334 5.75 -16.36 16.22
C THR A 334 4.91 -16.79 17.41
N ASN A 335 3.72 -16.18 17.62
CA ASN A 335 2.82 -16.45 18.74
C ASN A 335 3.45 -16.20 20.14
N GLN A 336 4.41 -15.28 20.23
CA GLN A 336 5.09 -14.90 21.49
C GLN A 336 4.60 -13.56 22.06
N LEU A 337 3.69 -12.85 21.38
CA LEU A 337 3.26 -11.52 21.79
C LEU A 337 2.54 -11.53 23.16
N GLY A 338 1.74 -12.56 23.46
CA GLY A 338 1.01 -12.67 24.72
C GLY A 338 1.89 -12.93 25.95
N GLU A 339 3.15 -13.30 25.77
CA GLU A 339 4.11 -13.54 26.85
C GLU A 339 4.82 -12.26 27.32
N VAL A 340 4.67 -11.16 26.57
CA VAL A 340 5.42 -9.88 26.74
C VAL A 340 4.50 -8.71 27.10
N LEU A 341 3.20 -8.88 27.04
CA LEU A 341 2.18 -7.91 27.46
C LEU A 341 1.73 -8.19 28.88
#